data_9ef302422d1e5c7d8872baeddbc92980
#
_entry.id   9ef302422d1e5c7d8872baeddbc92980
#
_cell.length_a   1.000
_cell.length_b   1.000
_cell.length_c   1.000
_cell.angle_alpha   90.00
_cell.angle_beta   90.00
_cell.angle_gamma   90.00
#
_symmetry.space_group_name_H-M   'P 1'
#
loop_
_entity.id
_entity.type
_entity.pdbx_description
1 polymer ?
#
loop_
_entity_poly.entity_id
_entity_poly.type
_entity_poly.pdbx_seq_one_letter_code
_entity_poly.pdbx_strand_id
1 'polypeptide(L)'
;MKFFYLILIFSFMVSSCTVIKRDSDNISYKKHYVKEVIPKQEKYSKYGNPETYNVFGKRYKTLKTHVGYVEEGIASWYGKKFHGRLTSTREVYDMYELSAAHKSLPIPCYVKVTNLSNNKSLIVRVNDRGPFKKGRIIDLSYAAAKRLDIIEKGIARVFVEAIEVK
;
A
#
# COMPACT_ATOMS: atom_id res chain seq x y z
N MET A 1 62.61 62.04 -23.81
CA MET A 1 61.86 61.35 -22.69
C MET A 1 60.45 61.19 -23.15
N LYS A 2 60.05 59.99 -23.59
CA LYS A 2 58.67 59.67 -24.06
C LYS A 2 58.04 58.68 -23.09
N PHE A 3 57.03 59.15 -22.35
CA PHE A 3 56.26 58.28 -21.48
C PHE A 3 55.26 57.48 -22.30
N PHE A 4 55.44 56.13 -22.23
CA PHE A 4 54.43 55.17 -22.77
C PHE A 4 53.40 54.93 -21.67
N TYR A 5 52.16 55.33 -21.89
CA TYR A 5 51.02 54.94 -21.09
C TYR A 5 50.53 53.60 -21.60
N LEU A 6 50.67 52.56 -20.77
CA LEU A 6 50.13 51.23 -20.98
C LEU A 6 48.70 51.21 -20.43
N ILE A 7 47.72 51.25 -21.32
CA ILE A 7 46.31 51.11 -20.98
C ILE A 7 45.99 49.64 -20.84
N LEU A 8 45.80 49.16 -19.59
CA LEU A 8 45.36 47.80 -19.28
C LEU A 8 43.85 47.73 -19.44
N ILE A 9 43.37 47.14 -20.55
CA ILE A 9 41.93 46.88 -20.78
C ILE A 9 41.59 45.62 -19.98
N PHE A 10 40.89 45.83 -18.84
CA PHE A 10 40.35 44.74 -18.03
C PHE A 10 39.04 44.28 -18.66
N SER A 11 39.11 43.20 -19.44
CA SER A 11 37.92 42.56 -20.03
C SER A 11 37.13 41.85 -18.96
N PHE A 12 35.99 42.44 -18.58
CA PHE A 12 35.01 41.85 -17.66
C PHE A 12 34.25 40.75 -18.43
N MET A 13 34.70 39.48 -18.28
CA MET A 13 33.91 38.35 -18.71
C MET A 13 32.68 38.22 -17.80
N VAL A 14 31.56 38.72 -18.25
CA VAL A 14 30.25 38.45 -17.62
C VAL A 14 29.89 37.00 -17.94
N SER A 15 30.20 36.09 -17.00
CA SER A 15 29.71 34.73 -17.05
C SER A 15 28.22 34.75 -16.88
N SER A 16 27.49 34.66 -17.99
CA SER A 16 26.02 34.50 -18.00
C SER A 16 25.71 33.11 -17.45
N CYS A 17 25.40 33.03 -16.17
CA CYS A 17 24.79 31.85 -15.59
C CYS A 17 23.39 31.69 -16.16
N THR A 18 23.25 30.94 -17.24
CA THR A 18 21.95 30.45 -17.70
C THR A 18 21.40 29.52 -16.62
N VAL A 19 20.51 30.08 -15.80
CA VAL A 19 19.65 29.30 -14.93
C VAL A 19 18.78 28.44 -15.85
N ILE A 20 19.15 27.18 -16.02
CA ILE A 20 18.29 26.18 -16.62
C ILE A 20 17.12 26.05 -15.62
N LYS A 21 16.03 26.73 -15.91
CA LYS A 21 14.71 26.43 -15.33
C LYS A 21 14.47 24.97 -15.65
N ARG A 22 14.71 24.07 -14.69
CA ARG A 22 14.13 22.73 -14.74
C ARG A 22 12.63 22.96 -14.78
N ASP A 23 12.05 22.73 -15.94
CA ASP A 23 10.62 22.55 -16.07
C ASP A 23 10.28 21.49 -15.02
N SER A 24 9.62 21.92 -13.95
CA SER A 24 8.98 21.02 -13.00
C SER A 24 7.97 20.29 -13.85
N ASP A 25 8.38 19.09 -14.27
CA ASP A 25 7.55 18.18 -15.02
C ASP A 25 6.16 18.20 -14.38
N ASN A 26 5.21 18.67 -15.16
CA ASN A 26 3.80 18.42 -14.97
C ASN A 26 3.59 16.90 -15.06
N ILE A 27 4.07 16.17 -14.05
CA ILE A 27 3.63 14.84 -13.78
C ILE A 27 2.18 15.03 -13.35
N SER A 28 1.31 15.01 -14.35
CA SER A 28 -0.12 14.87 -14.16
C SER A 28 -0.31 13.58 -13.33
N TYR A 29 -0.31 13.75 -12.01
CA TYR A 29 -0.77 12.70 -11.11
C TYR A 29 -2.23 12.50 -11.49
N LYS A 30 -2.50 11.55 -12.39
CA LYS A 30 -3.85 11.04 -12.58
C LYS A 30 -4.32 10.68 -11.18
N LYS A 31 -5.22 11.51 -10.63
CA LYS A 31 -5.83 11.28 -9.32
C LYS A 31 -6.56 9.94 -9.45
N HIS A 32 -5.88 8.86 -9.04
CA HIS A 32 -6.48 7.54 -9.09
C HIS A 32 -7.69 7.60 -8.16
N TYR A 33 -8.87 7.57 -8.77
CA TYR A 33 -10.11 7.48 -8.02
C TYR A 33 -10.15 6.11 -7.35
N VAL A 34 -9.96 6.10 -6.04
CA VAL A 34 -10.03 4.88 -5.25
C VAL A 34 -11.51 4.55 -5.05
N LYS A 35 -11.96 3.51 -5.73
CA LYS A 35 -13.34 3.02 -5.63
C LYS A 35 -13.59 2.45 -4.22
N GLU A 36 -14.73 2.84 -3.62
CA GLU A 36 -15.17 2.24 -2.37
C GLU A 36 -15.48 0.76 -2.55
N VAL A 37 -15.14 -0.04 -1.54
CA VAL A 37 -15.49 -1.45 -1.49
C VAL A 37 -16.89 -1.58 -0.93
N ILE A 38 -17.79 -2.10 -1.75
CA ILE A 38 -19.16 -2.48 -1.35
C ILE A 38 -19.13 -3.99 -1.13
N PRO A 39 -19.27 -4.47 0.11
CA PRO A 39 -19.35 -5.90 0.39
C PRO A 39 -20.48 -6.57 -0.39
N LYS A 40 -20.20 -7.71 -0.96
CA LYS A 40 -21.18 -8.54 -1.67
C LYS A 40 -20.96 -10.01 -1.32
N GLN A 41 -21.98 -10.82 -1.49
CA GLN A 41 -21.83 -12.26 -1.32
C GLN A 41 -20.91 -12.81 -2.42
N GLU A 42 -19.76 -13.38 -2.02
CA GLU A 42 -18.79 -14.01 -2.91
C GLU A 42 -18.50 -15.44 -2.43
N LYS A 43 -18.40 -16.36 -3.39
CA LYS A 43 -17.86 -17.71 -3.08
C LYS A 43 -16.37 -17.61 -2.79
N TYR A 44 -15.91 -18.35 -1.80
CA TYR A 44 -14.48 -18.48 -1.57
C TYR A 44 -13.79 -19.00 -2.82
N SER A 45 -12.63 -18.43 -3.13
CA SER A 45 -11.84 -18.83 -4.28
C SER A 45 -11.40 -20.30 -4.14
N LYS A 46 -11.36 -21.02 -5.24
CA LYS A 46 -10.71 -22.34 -5.30
C LYS A 46 -9.21 -22.27 -5.09
N TYR A 47 -8.62 -21.07 -5.23
CA TYR A 47 -7.22 -20.79 -4.98
C TYR A 47 -7.01 -20.07 -3.66
N GLY A 48 -5.86 -20.28 -3.03
CA GLY A 48 -5.46 -19.57 -1.83
C GLY A 48 -6.15 -20.03 -0.54
N ASN A 49 -7.05 -21.05 -0.57
CA ASN A 49 -7.78 -21.57 0.60
C ASN A 49 -7.46 -23.05 0.91
N PRO A 50 -6.19 -23.49 0.92
CA PRO A 50 -5.89 -24.83 1.41
C PRO A 50 -6.20 -24.91 2.91
N GLU A 51 -6.54 -26.07 3.43
CA GLU A 51 -6.77 -26.24 4.87
C GLU A 51 -5.54 -25.81 5.69
N THR A 52 -4.35 -26.18 5.22
CA THR A 52 -3.09 -25.72 5.79
C THR A 52 -2.07 -25.44 4.69
N TYR A 53 -1.13 -24.54 4.96
CA TYR A 53 -0.04 -24.21 4.04
C TYR A 53 1.23 -23.80 4.80
N ASN A 54 2.40 -23.95 4.19
CA ASN A 54 3.68 -23.63 4.79
C ASN A 54 4.34 -22.44 4.08
N VAL A 55 4.84 -21.49 4.84
CA VAL A 55 5.63 -20.36 4.32
C VAL A 55 6.82 -20.14 5.26
N PHE A 56 8.02 -20.12 4.71
CA PHE A 56 9.28 -19.96 5.47
C PHE A 56 9.38 -20.92 6.67
N GLY A 57 9.02 -22.19 6.49
CA GLY A 57 9.05 -23.24 7.52
C GLY A 57 7.95 -23.14 8.58
N LYS A 58 7.08 -22.13 8.53
CA LYS A 58 5.95 -22.00 9.44
C LYS A 58 4.65 -22.46 8.81
N ARG A 59 3.91 -23.31 9.55
CA ARG A 59 2.60 -23.82 9.14
C ARG A 59 1.49 -22.85 9.54
N TYR A 60 0.58 -22.58 8.61
CA TYR A 60 -0.62 -21.77 8.77
C TYR A 60 -1.86 -22.60 8.48
N LYS A 61 -2.98 -22.24 9.12
CA LYS A 61 -4.28 -22.89 8.91
C LYS A 61 -5.27 -21.85 8.39
N THR A 62 -6.06 -22.20 7.36
CA THR A 62 -7.16 -21.38 6.87
C THR A 62 -8.41 -21.66 7.72
N LEU A 63 -9.13 -20.62 8.11
CA LEU A 63 -10.41 -20.73 8.78
C LEU A 63 -11.47 -21.24 7.79
N LYS A 64 -12.45 -21.97 8.31
CA LYS A 64 -13.56 -22.48 7.48
C LYS A 64 -14.54 -21.37 7.09
N THR A 65 -14.66 -20.34 7.91
CA THR A 65 -15.55 -19.18 7.69
C THR A 65 -14.91 -17.91 8.22
N HIS A 66 -15.32 -16.77 7.68
CA HIS A 66 -14.96 -15.45 8.21
C HIS A 66 -16.01 -14.91 9.19
N VAL A 67 -17.17 -15.55 9.27
CA VAL A 67 -18.29 -15.11 10.13
C VAL A 67 -17.83 -15.01 11.58
N GLY A 68 -18.13 -13.89 12.22
CA GLY A 68 -17.75 -13.61 13.61
C GLY A 68 -16.27 -13.37 13.85
N TYR A 69 -15.44 -13.28 12.79
CA TYR A 69 -14.00 -13.03 12.99
C TYR A 69 -13.75 -11.60 13.45
N VAL A 70 -13.03 -11.48 14.57
CA VAL A 70 -12.50 -10.22 15.09
C VAL A 70 -11.07 -10.45 15.59
N GLU A 71 -10.18 -9.49 15.34
CA GLU A 71 -8.81 -9.53 15.85
C GLU A 71 -8.26 -8.12 16.01
N GLU A 72 -7.50 -7.89 17.09
CA GLU A 72 -6.72 -6.69 17.29
C GLU A 72 -5.23 -7.01 17.16
N GLY A 73 -4.49 -6.16 16.43
CA GLY A 73 -3.07 -6.38 16.23
C GLY A 73 -2.43 -5.35 15.33
N ILE A 74 -1.26 -5.67 14.79
CA ILE A 74 -0.49 -4.76 13.96
C ILE A 74 -0.83 -4.97 12.50
N ALA A 75 -1.26 -3.90 11.84
CA ALA A 75 -1.33 -3.79 10.39
C ALA A 75 -0.02 -3.22 9.83
N SER A 76 0.30 -3.60 8.61
CA SER A 76 1.30 -2.97 7.77
C SER A 76 0.71 -2.82 6.37
N TRP A 77 1.52 -2.44 5.39
CA TRP A 77 1.08 -2.39 4.00
C TRP A 77 2.16 -2.92 3.06
N TYR A 78 1.74 -3.43 1.91
CA TYR A 78 2.65 -3.96 0.92
C TYR A 78 2.78 -3.01 -0.27
N GLY A 79 4.06 -2.73 -0.60
CA GLY A 79 4.39 -1.62 -1.45
C GLY A 79 4.38 -1.93 -2.95
N LYS A 80 4.83 -0.95 -3.74
CA LYS A 80 4.83 -0.92 -5.20
C LYS A 80 5.40 -2.18 -5.88
N LYS A 81 6.37 -2.86 -5.26
CA LYS A 81 7.02 -4.05 -5.83
C LYS A 81 6.08 -5.24 -6.08
N PHE A 82 4.90 -5.24 -5.47
CA PHE A 82 3.89 -6.28 -5.64
C PHE A 82 2.82 -5.92 -6.68
N HIS A 83 2.72 -4.63 -7.05
CA HIS A 83 1.75 -4.16 -8.04
C HIS A 83 1.90 -4.92 -9.37
N GLY A 84 0.78 -5.37 -9.93
CA GLY A 84 0.75 -6.18 -11.16
C GLY A 84 1.03 -7.68 -10.96
N ARG A 85 1.39 -8.14 -9.76
CA ARG A 85 1.58 -9.57 -9.47
C ARG A 85 0.26 -10.25 -9.12
N LEU A 86 0.19 -11.56 -9.31
CA LEU A 86 -0.97 -12.34 -8.90
C LEU A 86 -1.03 -12.50 -7.38
N THR A 87 -2.22 -12.26 -6.82
CA THR A 87 -2.57 -12.58 -5.44
C THR A 87 -2.79 -14.08 -5.26
N SER A 88 -3.02 -14.53 -4.03
CA SER A 88 -3.35 -15.93 -3.74
C SER A 88 -4.69 -16.37 -4.34
N THR A 89 -5.62 -15.46 -4.63
CA THR A 89 -6.85 -15.75 -5.38
C THR A 89 -6.65 -15.78 -6.90
N ARG A 90 -5.43 -15.52 -7.38
CA ARG A 90 -5.07 -15.38 -8.80
C ARG A 90 -5.59 -14.12 -9.49
N GLU A 91 -5.97 -13.12 -8.73
CA GLU A 91 -6.28 -11.78 -9.22
C GLU A 91 -4.99 -10.96 -9.36
N VAL A 92 -4.97 -9.99 -10.26
CA VAL A 92 -3.86 -9.05 -10.36
C VAL A 92 -3.95 -8.05 -9.20
N TYR A 93 -2.89 -7.96 -8.39
CA TYR A 93 -2.84 -6.98 -7.31
C TYR A 93 -2.71 -5.56 -7.85
N ASP A 94 -3.69 -4.71 -7.54
CA ASP A 94 -3.62 -3.27 -7.74
C ASP A 94 -3.44 -2.55 -6.39
N MET A 95 -2.30 -1.86 -6.24
CA MET A 95 -1.99 -1.12 -5.01
C MET A 95 -2.94 0.06 -4.76
N TYR A 96 -3.71 0.49 -5.78
CA TYR A 96 -4.67 1.59 -5.69
C TYR A 96 -6.10 1.12 -5.37
N GLU A 97 -6.37 -0.17 -5.33
CA GLU A 97 -7.61 -0.73 -4.82
C GLU A 97 -7.59 -0.89 -3.31
N LEU A 98 -8.79 -0.92 -2.68
CA LEU A 98 -8.93 -1.17 -1.25
C LEU A 98 -8.93 -2.68 -0.98
N SER A 99 -7.75 -3.28 -0.88
CA SER A 99 -7.55 -4.70 -0.66
C SER A 99 -6.57 -4.97 0.48
N ALA A 100 -6.51 -6.23 0.92
CA ALA A 100 -5.62 -6.67 1.97
C ALA A 100 -5.21 -8.14 1.83
N ALA A 101 -4.10 -8.50 2.51
CA ALA A 101 -3.67 -9.87 2.72
C ALA A 101 -3.88 -10.29 4.17
N HIS A 102 -4.38 -11.50 4.39
CA HIS A 102 -4.59 -12.10 5.70
C HIS A 102 -4.15 -13.57 5.74
N LYS A 103 -3.61 -14.01 6.90
CA LYS A 103 -3.04 -15.36 7.03
C LYS A 103 -4.08 -16.46 6.99
N SER A 104 -5.18 -16.29 7.72
CA SER A 104 -6.11 -17.38 8.05
C SER A 104 -7.53 -17.18 7.55
N LEU A 105 -7.99 -15.96 7.29
CA LEU A 105 -9.33 -15.74 6.76
C LEU A 105 -9.53 -16.48 5.44
N PRO A 106 -10.69 -17.11 5.18
CA PRO A 106 -11.00 -17.63 3.85
C PRO A 106 -11.17 -16.46 2.87
N ILE A 107 -10.59 -16.58 1.68
CA ILE A 107 -10.55 -15.52 0.68
C ILE A 107 -11.32 -15.91 -0.60
N PRO A 108 -11.98 -14.94 -1.28
CA PRO A 108 -12.13 -13.55 -0.84
C PRO A 108 -13.14 -13.40 0.29
N CYS A 109 -12.94 -12.40 1.15
CA CYS A 109 -13.92 -11.94 2.12
C CYS A 109 -13.74 -10.44 2.36
N TYR A 110 -14.62 -9.83 3.13
CA TYR A 110 -14.57 -8.41 3.45
C TYR A 110 -14.35 -8.22 4.94
N VAL A 111 -13.49 -7.26 5.26
CA VAL A 111 -13.25 -6.86 6.65
C VAL A 111 -13.30 -5.34 6.75
N LYS A 112 -13.80 -4.85 7.88
CA LYS A 112 -13.62 -3.47 8.29
C LYS A 112 -12.34 -3.39 9.11
N VAL A 113 -11.47 -2.48 8.76
CA VAL A 113 -10.22 -2.21 9.47
C VAL A 113 -10.30 -0.83 10.09
N THR A 114 -10.12 -0.77 11.40
CA THR A 114 -10.11 0.49 12.17
C THR A 114 -8.70 0.73 12.73
N ASN A 115 -8.11 1.87 12.39
CA ASN A 115 -6.85 2.30 12.99
C ASN A 115 -7.13 2.87 14.39
N LEU A 116 -6.64 2.20 15.44
CA LEU A 116 -6.91 2.54 16.82
C LEU A 116 -6.23 3.84 17.30
N SER A 117 -5.30 4.40 16.53
CA SER A 117 -4.64 5.65 16.89
C SER A 117 -5.42 6.90 16.47
N ASN A 118 -6.30 6.81 15.48
CA ASN A 118 -7.05 7.94 14.93
C ASN A 118 -8.52 7.66 14.65
N ASN A 119 -9.00 6.45 14.98
CA ASN A 119 -10.36 5.95 14.77
C ASN A 119 -10.84 5.97 13.30
N LYS A 120 -9.96 6.17 12.32
CA LYS A 120 -10.30 6.01 10.92
C LYS A 120 -10.59 4.56 10.61
N SER A 121 -11.63 4.30 9.86
CA SER A 121 -11.99 2.95 9.43
C SER A 121 -12.36 2.91 7.96
N LEU A 122 -12.15 1.76 7.33
CA LEU A 122 -12.62 1.48 5.98
C LEU A 122 -12.82 -0.02 5.77
N ILE A 123 -13.57 -0.35 4.74
CA ILE A 123 -13.77 -1.73 4.31
C ILE A 123 -12.74 -2.08 3.24
N VAL A 124 -12.10 -3.24 3.39
CA VAL A 124 -11.19 -3.79 2.39
C VAL A 124 -11.63 -5.21 2.00
N ARG A 125 -11.32 -5.58 0.76
CA ARG A 125 -11.48 -6.95 0.30
C ARG A 125 -10.19 -7.71 0.53
N VAL A 126 -10.27 -8.77 1.34
CA VAL A 126 -9.14 -9.67 1.59
C VAL A 126 -9.09 -10.69 0.47
N ASN A 127 -8.05 -10.65 -0.36
CA ASN A 127 -7.87 -11.51 -1.54
C ASN A 127 -6.48 -12.12 -1.65
N ASP A 128 -5.64 -11.95 -0.61
CA ASP A 128 -4.28 -12.47 -0.62
C ASP A 128 -3.86 -13.09 0.72
N ARG A 129 -2.73 -13.84 0.71
CA ARG A 129 -2.11 -14.47 1.87
C ARG A 129 -0.92 -13.66 2.39
N GLY A 130 -0.85 -13.54 3.69
CA GLY A 130 0.13 -12.77 4.45
C GLY A 130 -0.57 -12.05 5.60
N PRO A 131 0.15 -11.24 6.37
CA PRO A 131 1.61 -11.06 6.40
C PRO A 131 2.34 -12.26 7.02
N PHE A 132 3.52 -12.55 6.50
CA PHE A 132 4.37 -13.62 7.04
C PHE A 132 5.44 -13.09 8.01
N LYS A 133 5.51 -11.78 8.20
CA LYS A 133 6.34 -11.16 9.24
C LYS A 133 5.70 -11.34 10.62
N LYS A 134 6.53 -11.71 11.62
CA LYS A 134 6.07 -11.92 13.01
C LYS A 134 5.38 -10.66 13.58
N GLY A 135 4.31 -10.84 14.32
CA GLY A 135 3.58 -9.77 15.03
C GLY A 135 2.56 -9.01 14.21
N ARG A 136 2.51 -9.17 12.87
CA ARG A 136 1.49 -8.54 12.02
C ARG A 136 0.32 -9.48 11.80
N ILE A 137 -0.89 -8.90 11.72
CA ILE A 137 -2.13 -9.64 11.45
C ILE A 137 -2.65 -9.43 10.03
N ILE A 138 -2.51 -8.23 9.48
CA ILE A 138 -3.01 -7.84 8.17
C ILE A 138 -2.00 -6.95 7.45
N ASP A 139 -1.86 -7.13 6.13
CA ASP A 139 -1.13 -6.21 5.26
C ASP A 139 -2.13 -5.54 4.30
N LEU A 140 -2.16 -4.22 4.32
CA LEU A 140 -3.09 -3.41 3.53
C LEU A 140 -2.49 -3.05 2.17
N SER A 141 -3.31 -2.78 1.18
CA SER A 141 -2.88 -2.09 -0.04
C SER A 141 -2.40 -0.68 0.28
N TYR A 142 -1.65 -0.07 -0.63
CA TYR A 142 -1.23 1.33 -0.50
C TYR A 142 -2.42 2.28 -0.32
N ALA A 143 -3.47 2.13 -1.13
CA ALA A 143 -4.66 2.98 -1.05
C ALA A 143 -5.37 2.84 0.31
N ALA A 144 -5.52 1.62 0.82
CA ALA A 144 -6.11 1.37 2.13
C ALA A 144 -5.27 1.97 3.26
N ALA A 145 -3.95 1.73 3.24
CA ALA A 145 -3.04 2.27 4.23
C ALA A 145 -3.00 3.81 4.23
N LYS A 146 -3.07 4.43 3.03
CA LYS A 146 -3.14 5.88 2.89
C LYS A 146 -4.39 6.47 3.52
N ARG A 147 -5.56 5.84 3.33
CA ARG A 147 -6.83 6.29 3.94
C ARG A 147 -6.87 6.15 5.45
N LEU A 148 -6.17 5.15 5.99
CA LEU A 148 -6.06 4.92 7.43
C LEU A 148 -4.91 5.70 8.09
N ASP A 149 -4.16 6.56 7.35
CA ASP A 149 -2.96 7.29 7.80
C ASP A 149 -1.87 6.38 8.37
N ILE A 150 -1.63 5.25 7.69
CA ILE A 150 -0.61 4.27 8.11
C ILE A 150 0.71 4.44 7.34
N ILE A 151 0.69 5.11 6.18
CA ILE A 151 1.83 5.17 5.26
C ILE A 151 3.10 5.68 5.94
N GLU A 152 3.04 6.83 6.63
CA GLU A 152 4.21 7.49 7.21
C GLU A 152 4.89 6.63 8.29
N LYS A 153 4.10 6.00 9.14
CA LYS A 153 4.59 5.12 10.22
C LYS A 153 4.91 3.70 9.73
N GLY A 154 4.39 3.31 8.56
CA GLY A 154 4.54 1.98 7.98
C GLY A 154 3.74 0.87 8.67
N ILE A 155 3.36 1.07 9.93
CA ILE A 155 2.57 0.15 10.75
C ILE A 155 1.59 0.91 11.64
N ALA A 156 0.50 0.25 12.04
CA ALA A 156 -0.43 0.77 13.04
C ALA A 156 -1.10 -0.37 13.81
N ARG A 157 -1.53 -0.08 15.03
CA ARG A 157 -2.43 -0.97 15.78
C ARG A 157 -3.83 -0.80 15.23
N VAL A 158 -4.46 -1.90 14.84
CA VAL A 158 -5.77 -1.92 14.20
C VAL A 158 -6.70 -2.93 14.86
N PHE A 159 -7.99 -2.67 14.74
CA PHE A 159 -9.04 -3.63 14.99
C PHE A 159 -9.61 -4.08 13.62
N VAL A 160 -9.71 -5.38 13.42
CA VAL A 160 -10.19 -6.00 12.19
C VAL A 160 -11.43 -6.81 12.53
N GLU A 161 -12.53 -6.53 11.83
CA GLU A 161 -13.78 -7.27 11.98
C GLU A 161 -14.31 -7.72 10.61
N ALA A 162 -14.68 -8.98 10.49
CA ALA A 162 -15.24 -9.50 9.24
C ALA A 162 -16.67 -9.00 9.04
N ILE A 163 -17.02 -8.75 7.77
CA ILE A 163 -18.34 -8.29 7.37
C ILE A 163 -19.14 -9.47 6.82
N GLU A 164 -20.28 -9.72 7.43
CA GLU A 164 -21.26 -10.68 6.92
C GLU A 164 -22.18 -9.98 5.93
N VAL A 165 -22.28 -10.54 4.76
CA VAL A 165 -23.23 -10.10 3.73
C VAL A 165 -24.41 -11.08 3.74
N LYS A 166 -25.56 -10.57 4.13
CA LYS A 166 -26.83 -11.32 4.12
C LYS A 166 -27.46 -11.33 2.73
#